data_7008ad546e971fccbfc2f44f53c1a630
#
_entry.id   7008ad546e971fccbfc2f44f53c1a630
#
_cell.length_a   1.000
_cell.length_b   1.000
_cell.length_c   1.000
_cell.angle_alpha   90.00
_cell.angle_beta   90.00
_cell.angle_gamma   90.00
#
_symmetry.space_group_name_H-M   'P 1'
#
loop_
_entity.id
_entity.type
_entity.pdbx_description
1 polymer ?
#
loop_
_entity_poly.entity_id
_entity_poly.type
_entity_poly.pdbx_seq_one_letter_code
_entity_poly.pdbx_strand_id
1 'polypeptide(L)'
;ASESNLAPGVSLGLAPATITRETLGQYLADIREQDGLYLREGLVHPGQILRLCNAALVQSVVLGPWIHVGSRLRNFSAARVGQELTLHNRITSNGVSKGHAIVEFDALAVADGKQVVSQITHTAIWRPRHVVEAA
;
A
#
# COMPACT_ATOMS: atom_id res chain seq x y z
N ALA A 1 -5.77 -13.78 -7.89
CA ALA A 1 -6.79 -12.81 -7.47
C ALA A 1 -8.16 -13.25 -7.99
N SER A 2 -9.18 -13.08 -7.19
CA SER A 2 -10.55 -13.45 -7.52
C SER A 2 -11.53 -12.58 -6.75
N GLU A 3 -12.81 -12.66 -7.14
CA GLU A 3 -13.86 -11.97 -6.41
C GLU A 3 -13.98 -12.48 -4.96
N SER A 4 -13.69 -13.75 -4.71
CA SER A 4 -13.80 -14.33 -3.36
C SER A 4 -12.63 -13.97 -2.46
N ASN A 5 -11.39 -14.01 -2.95
CA ASN A 5 -10.23 -13.68 -2.11
C ASN A 5 -9.97 -12.17 -1.97
N LEU A 6 -10.66 -11.35 -2.75
CA LEU A 6 -10.70 -9.91 -2.61
C LEU A 6 -12.10 -9.39 -2.26
N ALA A 7 -12.92 -10.21 -1.61
CA ALA A 7 -14.28 -9.83 -1.22
C ALA A 7 -14.28 -8.80 -0.09
N PRO A 8 -15.31 -7.94 -0.02
CA PRO A 8 -15.45 -7.01 1.10
C PRO A 8 -15.37 -7.73 2.46
N GLY A 9 -14.65 -7.15 3.40
CA GLY A 9 -14.41 -7.71 4.71
C GLY A 9 -13.15 -8.57 4.84
N VAL A 10 -12.55 -8.99 3.71
CA VAL A 10 -11.30 -9.75 3.73
C VAL A 10 -10.15 -8.82 4.09
N SER A 11 -9.22 -9.31 4.92
CA SER A 11 -7.99 -8.61 5.24
C SER A 11 -6.83 -9.20 4.44
N LEU A 12 -6.00 -8.33 3.87
CA LEU A 12 -4.80 -8.74 3.15
C LEU A 12 -3.66 -8.96 4.15
N GLY A 13 -2.92 -10.05 3.97
CA GLY A 13 -1.76 -10.35 4.80
C GLY A 13 -0.54 -9.54 4.37
N LEU A 14 0.15 -8.97 5.34
CA LEU A 14 1.44 -8.33 5.12
C LEU A 14 2.27 -8.54 6.37
N ALA A 15 3.47 -9.10 6.22
CA ALA A 15 4.41 -9.22 7.32
C ALA A 15 4.83 -7.82 7.81
N PRO A 16 5.09 -7.66 9.11
CA PRO A 16 5.64 -6.40 9.62
C PRO A 16 6.90 -6.01 8.87
N ALA A 17 7.06 -4.73 8.60
CA ALA A 17 8.18 -4.20 7.81
C ALA A 17 8.93 -3.13 8.61
N THR A 18 10.23 -3.07 8.43
CA THR A 18 11.07 -2.03 9.01
C THR A 18 11.79 -1.28 7.89
N ILE A 19 11.64 0.03 7.87
CA ILE A 19 12.37 0.87 6.93
C ILE A 19 13.72 1.20 7.56
N THR A 20 14.79 0.85 6.89
CA THR A 20 16.16 1.17 7.32
C THR A 20 16.60 2.50 6.70
N ARG A 21 17.66 3.09 7.25
CA ARG A 21 18.24 4.30 6.66
C ARG A 21 18.71 4.05 5.22
N GLU A 22 19.21 2.85 4.94
CA GLU A 22 19.64 2.46 3.60
C GLU A 22 18.46 2.40 2.62
N THR A 23 17.37 1.73 3.00
CA THR A 23 16.19 1.63 2.14
C THR A 23 15.48 2.97 1.97
N LEU A 24 15.47 3.81 3.00
CA LEU A 24 14.98 5.19 2.89
C LEU A 24 15.81 5.97 1.88
N GLY A 25 17.14 5.94 2.00
CA GLY A 25 18.03 6.65 1.08
C GLY A 25 17.84 6.21 -0.38
N GLN A 26 17.70 4.91 -0.61
CA GLN A 26 17.46 4.39 -1.96
C GLN A 26 16.09 4.86 -2.50
N TYR A 27 15.06 4.81 -1.68
CA TYR A 27 13.72 5.28 -2.05
C TYR A 27 13.74 6.76 -2.45
N LEU A 28 14.36 7.61 -1.63
CA LEU A 28 14.45 9.05 -1.88
C LEU A 28 15.20 9.35 -3.18
N ALA A 29 16.26 8.59 -3.46
CA ALA A 29 17.00 8.71 -4.72
C ALA A 29 16.14 8.30 -5.92
N ASP A 30 15.40 7.19 -5.79
CA ASP A 30 14.54 6.67 -6.86
C ASP A 30 13.44 7.65 -7.26
N ILE A 31 12.83 8.33 -6.29
CA ILE A 31 11.78 9.33 -6.54
C ILE A 31 12.34 10.73 -6.76
N ARG A 32 13.65 10.91 -6.69
CA ARG A 32 14.33 12.19 -6.82
C ARG A 32 13.85 13.23 -5.82
N GLU A 33 13.64 12.82 -4.57
CA GLU A 33 13.29 13.72 -3.49
C GLU A 33 14.48 14.60 -3.14
N GLN A 34 14.28 15.90 -3.12
CA GLN A 34 15.35 16.88 -2.86
C GLN A 34 15.34 17.42 -1.44
N ASP A 35 14.27 17.17 -0.67
CA ASP A 35 14.19 17.61 0.72
C ASP A 35 15.06 16.70 1.60
N GLY A 36 16.08 17.31 2.22
CA GLY A 36 16.99 16.59 3.12
C GLY A 36 16.39 16.23 4.48
N LEU A 37 15.17 16.67 4.76
CA LEU A 37 14.49 16.44 6.03
C LEU A 37 14.40 14.94 6.39
N TYR A 38 14.05 14.10 5.42
CA TYR A 38 13.80 12.68 5.67
C TYR A 38 15.05 11.96 6.17
N LEU A 39 16.19 12.14 5.52
CA LEU A 39 17.44 11.54 5.96
C LEU A 39 17.96 12.18 7.24
N ARG A 40 17.87 13.51 7.35
CA ARG A 40 18.37 14.23 8.53
C ARG A 40 17.63 13.84 9.79
N GLU A 41 16.31 13.69 9.72
CA GLU A 41 15.47 13.36 10.88
C GLU A 41 15.17 11.87 10.99
N GLY A 42 15.58 11.05 10.02
CA GLY A 42 15.28 9.62 10.00
C GLY A 42 13.80 9.32 9.84
N LEU A 43 13.11 10.06 8.99
CA LEU A 43 11.67 9.94 8.79
C LEU A 43 11.35 9.07 7.58
N VAL A 44 10.39 8.16 7.75
CA VAL A 44 9.84 7.37 6.64
C VAL A 44 9.04 8.31 5.72
N HIS A 45 9.29 8.22 4.42
CA HIS A 45 8.55 9.01 3.44
C HIS A 45 7.13 8.44 3.28
N PRO A 46 6.09 9.31 3.15
CA PRO A 46 4.72 8.85 2.95
C PRO A 46 4.55 7.88 1.78
N GLY A 47 5.31 8.06 0.71
CA GLY A 47 5.29 7.15 -0.45
C GLY A 47 5.74 5.73 -0.12
N GLN A 48 6.59 5.54 0.88
CA GLN A 48 6.97 4.22 1.34
C GLN A 48 5.81 3.51 2.04
N ILE A 49 4.97 4.25 2.76
CA ILE A 49 3.73 3.71 3.35
C ILE A 49 2.79 3.23 2.24
N LEU A 50 2.65 4.00 1.16
CA LEU A 50 1.83 3.59 0.01
C LEU A 50 2.36 2.31 -0.65
N ARG A 51 3.67 2.14 -0.71
CA ARG A 51 4.28 0.89 -1.21
C ARG A 51 3.89 -0.32 -0.38
N LEU A 52 3.67 -0.16 0.92
CA LEU A 52 3.19 -1.27 1.77
C LEU A 52 1.79 -1.73 1.34
N CYS A 53 0.93 -0.80 0.90
CA CYS A 53 -0.41 -1.16 0.40
C CYS A 53 -0.30 -2.02 -0.87
N ASN A 54 0.58 -1.66 -1.81
CA ASN A 54 0.83 -2.48 -2.99
C ASN A 54 1.41 -3.84 -2.61
N ALA A 55 2.34 -3.88 -1.66
CA ALA A 55 2.93 -5.11 -1.17
C ALA A 55 1.87 -6.02 -0.52
N ALA A 56 0.89 -5.46 0.17
CA ALA A 56 -0.19 -6.24 0.78
C ALA A 56 -1.00 -6.98 -0.29
N LEU A 57 -1.29 -6.36 -1.43
CA LEU A 57 -1.95 -7.04 -2.56
C LEU A 57 -1.06 -8.14 -3.13
N VAL A 58 0.18 -7.81 -3.45
CA VAL A 58 1.11 -8.73 -4.12
C VAL A 58 1.42 -9.95 -3.25
N GLN A 59 1.53 -9.78 -1.94
CA GLN A 59 1.85 -10.87 -1.00
C GLN A 59 0.63 -11.72 -0.64
N SER A 60 -0.58 -11.19 -0.78
CA SER A 60 -1.79 -11.86 -0.30
C SER A 60 -2.50 -12.68 -1.37
N VAL A 61 -2.39 -12.28 -2.64
CA VAL A 61 -3.08 -12.93 -3.75
C VAL A 61 -2.16 -13.04 -4.95
N VAL A 62 -2.42 -14.03 -5.80
CA VAL A 62 -1.73 -14.15 -7.08
C VAL A 62 -2.37 -13.16 -8.04
N LEU A 63 -1.59 -12.18 -8.50
CA LEU A 63 -2.05 -11.16 -9.44
C LEU A 63 -1.48 -11.44 -10.83
N GLY A 64 -2.35 -11.36 -11.83
CA GLY A 64 -1.92 -11.17 -13.20
C GLY A 64 -1.51 -9.70 -13.42
N PRO A 65 -1.61 -9.16 -14.64
CA PRO A 65 -1.40 -7.73 -14.85
C PRO A 65 -2.35 -6.91 -13.97
N TRP A 66 -1.82 -5.93 -13.23
CA TRP A 66 -2.62 -5.09 -12.35
C TRP A 66 -2.08 -3.66 -12.34
N ILE A 67 -2.92 -2.71 -11.94
CA ILE A 67 -2.58 -1.29 -11.98
C ILE A 67 -3.03 -0.63 -10.68
N HIS A 68 -2.12 0.04 -10.00
CA HIS A 68 -2.47 0.96 -8.92
C HIS A 68 -3.14 2.19 -9.52
N VAL A 69 -4.39 2.46 -9.13
CA VAL A 69 -5.16 3.58 -9.68
C VAL A 69 -4.96 4.85 -8.88
N GLY A 70 -5.02 4.75 -7.56
CA GLY A 70 -4.87 5.90 -6.71
C GLY A 70 -5.01 5.56 -5.23
N SER A 71 -4.72 6.55 -4.40
CA SER A 71 -4.82 6.45 -2.95
C SER A 71 -5.24 7.77 -2.36
N ARG A 72 -5.99 7.70 -1.26
CA ARG A 72 -6.20 8.83 -0.36
C ARG A 72 -5.43 8.55 0.91
N LEU A 73 -4.63 9.51 1.32
CA LEU A 73 -3.74 9.35 2.47
C LEU A 73 -4.02 10.46 3.48
N ARG A 74 -4.24 10.06 4.73
CA ARG A 74 -4.30 10.99 5.86
C ARG A 74 -3.18 10.64 6.81
N ASN A 75 -2.24 11.58 7.01
CA ASN A 75 -1.13 11.39 7.91
C ASN A 75 -1.47 11.93 9.31
N PHE A 76 -1.21 11.13 10.34
CA PHE A 76 -1.42 11.51 11.73
C PHE A 76 -0.10 11.74 12.46
N SER A 77 0.95 11.04 12.07
CA SER A 77 2.27 11.17 12.66
C SER A 77 3.33 10.71 11.68
N ALA A 78 4.58 11.00 11.98
CA ALA A 78 5.71 10.55 11.17
C ALA A 78 6.28 9.25 11.73
N ALA A 79 6.37 8.22 10.89
CA ALA A 79 7.10 7.02 11.22
C ALA A 79 8.60 7.30 11.09
N ARG A 80 9.40 6.61 11.92
CA ARG A 80 10.85 6.77 11.93
C ARG A 80 11.54 5.52 11.43
N VAL A 81 12.71 5.71 10.87
CA VAL A 81 13.62 4.62 10.52
C VAL A 81 13.82 3.72 11.74
N GLY A 82 13.74 2.41 11.56
CA GLY A 82 13.91 1.43 12.63
C GLY A 82 12.64 1.00 13.34
N GLN A 83 11.54 1.74 13.18
CA GLN A 83 10.26 1.32 13.75
C GLN A 83 9.67 0.16 12.95
N GLU A 84 9.00 -0.77 13.65
CA GLU A 84 8.25 -1.84 13.00
C GLU A 84 6.91 -1.30 12.52
N LEU A 85 6.66 -1.42 11.22
CA LEU A 85 5.43 -0.96 10.59
C LEU A 85 4.51 -2.13 10.31
N THR A 86 3.26 -2.03 10.77
CA THR A 86 2.20 -2.99 10.45
C THR A 86 1.09 -2.27 9.70
N LEU A 87 0.43 -3.00 8.80
CA LEU A 87 -0.66 -2.50 8.00
C LEU A 87 -1.92 -3.29 8.35
N HIS A 88 -2.82 -2.66 9.08
CA HIS A 88 -4.15 -3.22 9.37
C HIS A 88 -5.08 -2.79 8.24
N ASN A 89 -5.69 -3.75 7.55
CA ASN A 89 -6.44 -3.43 6.35
C ASN A 89 -7.68 -4.29 6.21
N ARG A 90 -8.62 -3.82 5.39
CA ARG A 90 -9.83 -4.55 5.03
C ARG A 90 -10.29 -4.10 3.64
N ILE A 91 -10.63 -5.09 2.81
CA ILE A 91 -11.28 -4.83 1.52
C ILE A 91 -12.64 -4.17 1.79
N THR A 92 -12.91 -3.04 1.15
CA THR A 92 -14.17 -2.31 1.27
C THR A 92 -15.07 -2.50 0.07
N SER A 93 -14.50 -2.69 -1.12
CA SER A 93 -15.28 -2.97 -2.32
C SER A 93 -14.49 -3.79 -3.34
N ASN A 94 -15.21 -4.58 -4.11
CA ASN A 94 -14.68 -5.29 -5.28
C ASN A 94 -15.79 -5.29 -6.32
N GLY A 95 -15.56 -4.62 -7.42
CA GLY A 95 -16.57 -4.44 -8.45
C GLY A 95 -15.96 -4.24 -9.82
N VAL A 96 -16.81 -3.86 -10.77
CA VAL A 96 -16.41 -3.61 -12.15
C VAL A 96 -16.73 -2.18 -12.51
N SER A 97 -15.78 -1.47 -13.11
CA SER A 97 -15.97 -0.13 -13.63
C SER A 97 -15.30 -0.04 -15.00
N LYS A 98 -16.04 0.37 -16.01
CA LYS A 98 -15.54 0.50 -17.40
C LYS A 98 -14.88 -0.80 -17.90
N GLY A 99 -15.40 -1.96 -17.48
CA GLY A 99 -14.88 -3.26 -17.84
C GLY A 99 -13.68 -3.74 -17.01
N HIS A 100 -13.12 -2.90 -16.14
CA HIS A 100 -12.02 -3.28 -15.24
C HIS A 100 -12.56 -3.84 -13.94
N ALA A 101 -11.95 -4.91 -13.44
CA ALA A 101 -12.21 -5.39 -12.09
C ALA A 101 -11.37 -4.58 -11.11
N ILE A 102 -12.04 -3.89 -10.21
CA ILE A 102 -11.43 -2.90 -9.29
C ILE A 102 -11.64 -3.34 -7.86
N VAL A 103 -10.58 -3.30 -7.07
CA VAL A 103 -10.61 -3.51 -5.63
C VAL A 103 -10.24 -2.22 -4.90
N GLU A 104 -10.94 -1.97 -3.80
CA GLU A 104 -10.61 -0.88 -2.88
C GLU A 104 -10.49 -1.45 -1.48
N PHE A 105 -9.49 -0.98 -0.74
CA PHE A 105 -9.35 -1.35 0.66
C PHE A 105 -8.89 -0.18 1.50
N ASP A 106 -9.30 -0.20 2.77
CA ASP A 106 -8.84 0.73 3.79
C ASP A 106 -7.69 0.10 4.56
N ALA A 107 -6.70 0.90 4.88
CA ALA A 107 -5.55 0.46 5.65
C ALA A 107 -5.20 1.49 6.72
N LEU A 108 -4.69 0.99 7.84
CA LEU A 108 -4.14 1.80 8.91
C LEU A 108 -2.70 1.35 9.13
N ALA A 109 -1.76 2.26 8.90
CA ALA A 109 -0.34 2.01 9.15
C ALA A 109 -0.03 2.37 10.60
N VAL A 110 0.55 1.44 11.34
CA VAL A 110 0.85 1.57 12.76
C VAL A 110 2.33 1.26 12.99
N ALA A 111 3.01 2.13 13.73
CA ALA A 111 4.41 1.95 14.11
C ALA A 111 4.50 1.39 15.53
N ASP A 112 5.35 0.36 15.70
CA ASP A 112 5.63 -0.29 16.98
C ASP A 112 4.38 -0.75 17.73
N GLY A 113 3.33 -1.13 16.98
CA GLY A 113 2.08 -1.65 17.54
C GLY A 113 1.17 -0.63 18.23
N LYS A 114 1.54 0.64 18.27
CA LYS A 114 0.78 1.64 19.04
C LYS A 114 0.70 3.04 18.45
N GLN A 115 1.63 3.44 17.59
CA GLN A 115 1.63 4.77 16.99
C GLN A 115 0.89 4.74 15.66
N VAL A 116 -0.25 5.42 15.56
CA VAL A 116 -0.98 5.55 14.30
C VAL A 116 -0.23 6.52 13.40
N VAL A 117 0.21 6.05 12.24
CA VAL A 117 0.99 6.82 11.28
C VAL A 117 0.09 7.41 10.22
N SER A 118 -0.68 6.57 9.52
CA SER A 118 -1.48 6.99 8.38
C SER A 118 -2.72 6.14 8.22
N GLN A 119 -3.77 6.75 7.68
CA GLN A 119 -4.93 6.04 7.14
C GLN A 119 -4.92 6.18 5.63
N ILE A 120 -5.13 5.07 4.92
CA ILE A 120 -5.05 5.01 3.47
C ILE A 120 -6.31 4.35 2.92
N THR A 121 -6.89 4.95 1.87
CA THR A 121 -7.86 4.28 1.01
C THR A 121 -7.15 4.01 -0.30
N HIS A 122 -6.96 2.74 -0.65
CA HIS A 122 -6.16 2.29 -1.77
C HIS A 122 -7.02 1.62 -2.81
N THR A 123 -6.87 2.02 -4.08
CA THR A 123 -7.67 1.52 -5.20
C THR A 123 -6.74 0.95 -6.26
N ALA A 124 -7.03 -0.26 -6.71
CA ALA A 124 -6.26 -0.93 -7.75
C ALA A 124 -7.18 -1.67 -8.73
N ILE A 125 -6.77 -1.71 -10.00
CA ILE A 125 -7.37 -2.59 -10.99
C ILE A 125 -6.64 -3.93 -10.86
N TRP A 126 -7.32 -4.97 -10.39
CA TRP A 126 -6.69 -6.28 -10.25
C TRP A 126 -6.88 -7.16 -11.49
N ARG A 127 -7.78 -6.79 -12.40
CA ARG A 127 -7.96 -7.44 -13.70
C ARG A 127 -8.35 -6.38 -14.73
N PRO A 128 -7.40 -5.87 -15.53
CA PRO A 128 -7.70 -4.90 -16.58
C PRO A 128 -8.63 -5.47 -17.65
N ARG A 129 -9.42 -4.60 -18.24
CA ARG A 129 -10.43 -4.98 -19.26
C ARG A 129 -9.84 -5.82 -20.41
N HIS A 130 -8.68 -5.45 -20.91
CA HIS A 130 -8.05 -6.17 -22.02
C HIS A 130 -7.68 -7.62 -21.69
N VAL A 131 -7.40 -7.92 -20.41
CA VAL A 131 -7.13 -9.28 -19.93
C VAL A 131 -8.43 -10.08 -19.90
N VAL A 132 -9.54 -9.45 -19.47
CA VAL A 132 -10.87 -10.06 -19.46
C VAL A 132 -11.32 -10.39 -20.89
N GLU A 133 -11.13 -9.47 -21.83
CA GLU A 133 -11.51 -9.64 -23.23
C GLU A 133 -10.66 -10.71 -23.94
N ALA A 134 -9.40 -10.89 -23.53
CA ALA A 134 -8.50 -11.89 -24.08
C ALA A 134 -8.77 -13.31 -23.54
N ALA A 135 -9.47 -13.42 -22.44
CA ALA A 135 -9.80 -14.70 -21.83
C ALA A 135 -11.05 -15.30 -22.47
#